data_db6623bf91b0dc234821f06e8b284dda
#
_entry.id   db6623bf91b0dc234821f06e8b284dda
#
_cell.length_a   1.000
_cell.length_b   1.000
_cell.length_c   1.000
_cell.angle_alpha   90.00
_cell.angle_beta   90.00
_cell.angle_gamma   90.00
#
_symmetry.space_group_name_H-M   'P 1'
#
loop_
_entity.id
_entity.type
_entity.pdbx_description
1 polymer ?
#
loop_
_entity_poly.entity_id
_entity_poly.type
_entity_poly.pdbx_seq_one_letter_code
_entity_poly.pdbx_strand_id
1 'polypeptide(L)'
;MTPELDIVIPVYNEGRNIVAVLAALKREVTTPARVLICYDHAEDDTLPAIRANPQAHAGLPVEFVRNHTGRGVHGAVTTGFAASTAPCVLMFPADDHVNAPMLDRMVALARGGCDIICASRFMPGGAMIGCPWLKAALVRSANFTLHHVARLPTTDASNGFRMFSRRAIDGIAVESRQGFCYSIELLVKAHRLGWRIAEVPVTWIERQSGESRFRVLKWLPAYLRWYGYAFATTFLRRPPRTVTLKDTASPVHSRGSGNPERPTGDS
;
A
#
# COMPACT_ATOMS: atom_id res chain seq x y z
N MET A 1 22.87 3.98 -3.04
CA MET A 1 22.28 2.84 -3.80
C MET A 1 20.85 3.20 -4.13
N THR A 2 20.39 2.88 -5.31
CA THR A 2 18.96 3.06 -5.68
C THR A 2 18.12 2.05 -4.89
N PRO A 3 17.05 2.47 -4.19
CA PRO A 3 16.22 1.53 -3.45
C PRO A 3 15.50 0.57 -4.41
N GLU A 4 15.40 -0.67 -4.00
CA GLU A 4 14.61 -1.70 -4.69
C GLU A 4 13.20 -1.81 -4.11
N LEU A 5 13.04 -1.38 -2.87
CA LEU A 5 11.80 -1.39 -2.12
C LEU A 5 11.51 -0.01 -1.53
N ASP A 6 10.38 0.59 -1.89
CA ASP A 6 9.81 1.74 -1.19
C ASP A 6 8.74 1.25 -0.21
N ILE A 7 8.92 1.52 1.08
CA ILE A 7 8.00 1.15 2.17
C ILE A 7 7.17 2.37 2.53
N VAL A 8 5.93 2.40 2.10
CA VAL A 8 4.97 3.47 2.37
C VAL A 8 4.29 3.20 3.70
N ILE A 9 4.50 4.06 4.69
CA ILE A 9 3.91 3.97 6.02
C ILE A 9 3.00 5.19 6.23
N PRO A 10 1.67 5.04 6.11
CA PRO A 10 0.73 6.09 6.45
C PRO A 10 0.67 6.24 7.97
N VAL A 11 0.86 7.44 8.46
CA VAL A 11 0.88 7.72 9.91
C VAL A 11 -0.19 8.73 10.30
N TYR A 12 -0.68 8.59 11.54
CA TYR A 12 -1.52 9.56 12.20
C TYR A 12 -1.39 9.41 13.72
N ASN A 13 -0.50 10.19 14.34
CA ASN A 13 -0.16 10.13 15.76
C ASN A 13 0.25 8.71 16.21
N GLU A 14 1.28 8.18 15.55
CA GLU A 14 1.85 6.86 15.80
C GLU A 14 3.23 6.93 16.50
N GLY A 15 3.53 8.06 17.15
CA GLY A 15 4.82 8.28 17.81
C GLY A 15 5.23 7.19 18.78
N ARG A 16 4.27 6.52 19.42
CA ARG A 16 4.52 5.38 20.34
C ARG A 16 4.94 4.10 19.64
N ASN A 17 4.53 3.90 18.38
CA ASN A 17 4.71 2.65 17.67
C ASN A 17 5.84 2.72 16.64
N ILE A 18 5.98 3.87 15.97
CA ILE A 18 6.82 4.00 14.78
C ILE A 18 8.31 3.69 15.02
N VAL A 19 8.82 4.01 16.21
CA VAL A 19 10.23 3.77 16.57
C VAL A 19 10.54 2.26 16.57
N ALA A 20 9.65 1.46 17.16
CA ALA A 20 9.78 0.00 17.16
C ALA A 20 9.66 -0.59 15.75
N VAL A 21 8.76 -0.03 14.92
CA VAL A 21 8.58 -0.42 13.52
C VAL A 21 9.85 -0.16 12.72
N LEU A 22 10.41 1.05 12.80
CA LEU A 22 11.64 1.40 12.09
C LEU A 22 12.84 0.54 12.54
N ALA A 23 12.95 0.26 13.85
CA ALA A 23 13.98 -0.61 14.38
C ALA A 23 13.84 -2.06 13.87
N ALA A 24 12.61 -2.56 13.74
CA ALA A 24 12.35 -3.88 13.18
C ALA A 24 12.70 -3.91 11.67
N LEU A 25 12.27 -2.92 10.89
CA LEU A 25 12.61 -2.82 9.47
C LEU A 25 14.12 -2.78 9.25
N LYS A 26 14.85 -1.93 10.01
CA LYS A 26 16.31 -1.85 9.95
C LYS A 26 16.99 -3.19 10.24
N ARG A 27 16.48 -3.95 11.20
CA ARG A 27 17.08 -5.21 11.66
C ARG A 27 16.82 -6.36 10.69
N GLU A 28 15.60 -6.43 10.16
CA GLU A 28 15.11 -7.61 9.45
C GLU A 28 15.19 -7.50 7.91
N VAL A 29 15.15 -6.27 7.36
CA VAL A 29 15.09 -6.09 5.90
C VAL A 29 16.51 -5.94 5.36
N THR A 30 16.90 -6.88 4.50
CA THR A 30 18.22 -6.89 3.84
C THR A 30 18.19 -6.29 2.44
N THR A 31 17.02 -6.27 1.80
CA THR A 31 16.81 -5.61 0.51
C THR A 31 17.05 -4.11 0.63
N PRO A 32 17.79 -3.47 -0.32
CA PRO A 32 17.94 -2.02 -0.34
C PRO A 32 16.58 -1.32 -0.34
N ALA A 33 16.23 -0.71 0.78
CA ALA A 33 14.91 -0.13 1.00
C ALA A 33 14.99 1.35 1.40
N ARG A 34 13.89 2.07 1.16
CA ARG A 34 13.62 3.42 1.63
C ARG A 34 12.24 3.45 2.27
N VAL A 35 12.10 4.15 3.39
CA VAL A 35 10.82 4.33 4.09
C VAL A 35 10.24 5.69 3.76
N LEU A 36 8.99 5.73 3.32
CA LEU A 36 8.21 6.94 3.05
C LEU A 36 7.16 7.09 4.16
N ILE A 37 7.40 8.01 5.10
CA ILE A 37 6.47 8.35 6.19
C ILE A 37 5.45 9.35 5.64
N CYS A 38 4.23 8.87 5.40
CA CYS A 38 3.17 9.67 4.78
C CYS A 38 2.22 10.22 5.86
N TYR A 39 2.21 11.55 6.05
CA TYR A 39 1.52 12.24 7.14
C TYR A 39 0.59 13.35 6.65
N ASP A 40 -0.47 13.65 7.41
CA ASP A 40 -1.49 14.63 7.05
C ASP A 40 -1.17 16.07 7.53
N HIS A 41 -0.56 16.22 8.70
CA HIS A 41 -0.33 17.52 9.33
C HIS A 41 1.02 17.57 10.06
N ALA A 42 1.58 18.77 10.19
CA ALA A 42 2.92 18.98 10.73
C ALA A 42 3.03 18.70 12.24
N GLU A 43 1.91 18.74 12.94
CA GLU A 43 1.78 18.49 14.38
C GLU A 43 1.64 17.00 14.73
N ASP A 44 1.77 16.10 13.74
CA ASP A 44 1.74 14.65 13.95
C ASP A 44 2.90 14.22 14.84
N ASP A 45 2.60 13.57 15.96
CA ASP A 45 3.57 13.18 16.99
C ASP A 45 4.58 12.11 16.48
N THR A 46 4.28 11.47 15.37
CA THR A 46 5.18 10.53 14.69
C THR A 46 6.47 11.21 14.24
N LEU A 47 6.37 12.44 13.72
CA LEU A 47 7.52 13.15 13.16
C LEU A 47 8.59 13.47 14.22
N PRO A 48 8.26 14.10 15.36
CA PRO A 48 9.23 14.33 16.43
C PRO A 48 9.74 13.02 17.05
N ALA A 49 8.90 11.97 17.14
CA ALA A 49 9.35 10.67 17.66
C ALA A 49 10.45 10.05 16.80
N ILE A 50 10.33 10.10 15.46
CA ILE A 50 11.38 9.60 14.55
C ILE A 50 12.65 10.44 14.68
N ARG A 51 12.55 11.77 14.69
CA ARG A 51 13.70 12.68 14.79
C ARG A 51 14.46 12.52 16.12
N ALA A 52 13.75 12.24 17.21
CA ALA A 52 14.34 12.00 18.52
C ALA A 52 15.06 10.64 18.64
N ASN A 53 14.80 9.70 17.71
CA ASN A 53 15.33 8.34 17.73
C ASN A 53 16.07 7.94 16.46
N PRO A 54 17.11 8.68 16.01
CA PRO A 54 17.80 8.42 14.75
C PRO A 54 18.44 7.02 14.70
N GLN A 55 18.80 6.46 15.86
CA GLN A 55 19.39 5.13 15.96
C GLN A 55 18.43 4.02 15.49
N ALA A 56 17.11 4.23 15.61
CA ALA A 56 16.11 3.24 15.23
C ALA A 56 16.11 2.96 13.71
N HIS A 57 16.59 3.91 12.91
CA HIS A 57 16.64 3.78 11.45
C HIS A 57 18.01 4.10 10.83
N ALA A 58 19.09 4.15 11.63
CA ALA A 58 20.43 4.42 11.14
C ALA A 58 20.80 3.43 10.01
N GLY A 59 21.14 3.96 8.81
CA GLY A 59 21.42 3.16 7.61
C GLY A 59 20.17 2.78 6.77
N LEU A 60 18.96 3.03 7.26
CA LEU A 60 17.71 2.90 6.52
C LEU A 60 17.18 4.31 6.18
N PRO A 61 17.20 4.75 4.90
CA PRO A 61 16.71 6.06 4.51
C PRO A 61 15.23 6.23 4.86
N VAL A 62 14.90 7.34 5.54
CA VAL A 62 13.53 7.71 5.91
C VAL A 62 13.22 9.08 5.34
N GLU A 63 12.18 9.18 4.52
CA GLU A 63 11.67 10.42 3.95
C GLU A 63 10.30 10.75 4.51
N PHE A 64 10.09 12.04 4.79
CA PHE A 64 8.79 12.56 5.24
C PHE A 64 8.00 13.10 4.05
N VAL A 65 6.88 12.46 3.75
CA VAL A 65 6.02 12.79 2.60
C VAL A 65 4.70 13.37 3.10
N ARG A 66 4.52 14.68 2.90
CA ARG A 66 3.27 15.33 3.29
C ARG A 66 2.15 14.96 2.32
N ASN A 67 1.01 14.54 2.85
CA ASN A 67 -0.17 14.23 2.06
C ASN A 67 -0.80 15.51 1.46
N HIS A 68 -1.02 15.51 0.16
CA HIS A 68 -1.64 16.59 -0.59
C HIS A 68 -2.95 16.19 -1.29
N THR A 69 -3.33 14.90 -1.23
CA THR A 69 -4.47 14.35 -1.98
C THR A 69 -5.77 14.29 -1.18
N GLY A 70 -5.72 14.60 0.11
CA GLY A 70 -6.88 14.58 1.01
C GLY A 70 -6.62 13.81 2.30
N ARG A 71 -7.16 14.31 3.41
CA ARG A 71 -6.91 13.75 4.75
C ARG A 71 -7.31 12.28 4.88
N GLY A 72 -6.51 11.55 5.61
CA GLY A 72 -6.75 10.15 5.99
C GLY A 72 -5.91 9.14 5.20
N VAL A 73 -5.98 7.89 5.62
CA VAL A 73 -5.11 6.81 5.15
C VAL A 73 -5.10 6.63 3.63
N HIS A 74 -6.23 6.85 2.96
CA HIS A 74 -6.29 6.77 1.49
C HIS A 74 -5.38 7.81 0.83
N GLY A 75 -5.51 9.09 1.22
CA GLY A 75 -4.68 10.17 0.71
C GLY A 75 -3.21 9.98 1.04
N ALA A 76 -2.89 9.60 2.27
CA ALA A 76 -1.52 9.34 2.71
C ALA A 76 -0.85 8.24 1.87
N VAL A 77 -1.53 7.11 1.66
CA VAL A 77 -0.97 6.00 0.87
C VAL A 77 -0.85 6.35 -0.61
N THR A 78 -1.86 6.97 -1.22
CA THR A 78 -1.80 7.36 -2.63
C THR A 78 -0.73 8.42 -2.88
N THR A 79 -0.49 9.33 -1.93
CA THR A 79 0.64 10.27 -1.97
C THR A 79 1.97 9.52 -1.88
N GLY A 80 2.09 8.53 -0.99
CA GLY A 80 3.28 7.68 -0.89
C GLY A 80 3.54 6.89 -2.18
N PHE A 81 2.50 6.34 -2.81
CA PHE A 81 2.63 5.67 -4.10
C PHE A 81 3.12 6.61 -5.21
N ALA A 82 2.65 7.86 -5.22
CA ALA A 82 3.10 8.87 -6.17
C ALA A 82 4.56 9.30 -5.93
N ALA A 83 5.00 9.34 -4.67
CA ALA A 83 6.38 9.66 -4.30
C ALA A 83 7.36 8.49 -4.49
N SER A 84 6.83 7.27 -4.60
CA SER A 84 7.64 6.06 -4.73
C SER A 84 8.25 5.93 -6.13
N THR A 85 9.49 5.42 -6.20
CA THR A 85 10.24 5.23 -7.44
C THR A 85 10.82 3.82 -7.58
N ALA A 86 10.85 3.05 -6.50
CA ALA A 86 11.40 1.70 -6.49
C ALA A 86 10.57 0.72 -7.33
N PRO A 87 11.18 -0.38 -7.84
CA PRO A 87 10.48 -1.46 -8.53
C PRO A 87 9.37 -2.11 -7.70
N CYS A 88 9.58 -2.21 -6.39
CA CYS A 88 8.61 -2.74 -5.43
C CYS A 88 8.10 -1.62 -4.52
N VAL A 89 6.80 -1.55 -4.33
CA VAL A 89 6.14 -0.57 -3.44
C VAL A 89 5.28 -1.30 -2.44
N LEU A 90 5.57 -1.11 -1.17
CA LEU A 90 4.88 -1.79 -0.07
C LEU A 90 4.08 -0.78 0.76
N MET A 91 2.81 -1.05 1.02
CA MET A 91 2.10 -0.41 2.12
C MET A 91 2.34 -1.22 3.40
N PHE A 92 2.91 -0.59 4.41
CA PHE A 92 3.25 -1.22 5.69
C PHE A 92 2.56 -0.50 6.85
N PRO A 93 1.96 -1.23 7.81
CA PRO A 93 1.29 -0.62 8.96
C PRO A 93 2.28 0.06 9.92
N ALA A 94 1.91 1.22 10.45
CA ALA A 94 2.74 2.00 11.37
C ALA A 94 2.87 1.40 12.78
N ASP A 95 2.17 0.32 13.06
CA ASP A 95 2.15 -0.41 14.33
C ASP A 95 2.60 -1.88 14.22
N ASP A 96 3.04 -2.28 13.04
CA ASP A 96 3.51 -3.66 12.78
C ASP A 96 5.04 -3.76 12.89
N HIS A 97 5.53 -4.19 14.04
CA HIS A 97 6.96 -4.48 14.24
C HIS A 97 7.29 -5.99 14.17
N VAL A 98 6.27 -6.84 13.93
CA VAL A 98 6.40 -8.30 13.97
C VAL A 98 6.67 -8.89 12.59
N ASN A 99 6.06 -8.33 11.55
CA ASN A 99 6.08 -8.95 10.21
C ASN A 99 7.17 -8.40 9.28
N ALA A 100 8.08 -7.55 9.77
CA ALA A 100 9.22 -7.07 9.00
C ALA A 100 10.05 -8.21 8.34
N PRO A 101 10.25 -9.39 8.97
CA PRO A 101 10.97 -10.52 8.35
C PRO A 101 10.35 -11.04 7.05
N MET A 102 9.07 -10.73 6.78
CA MET A 102 8.40 -11.19 5.57
C MET A 102 8.72 -10.34 4.33
N LEU A 103 9.32 -9.15 4.50
CA LEU A 103 9.50 -8.20 3.42
C LEU A 103 10.45 -8.70 2.33
N ASP A 104 11.60 -9.28 2.71
CA ASP A 104 12.55 -9.84 1.74
C ASP A 104 11.93 -10.99 0.93
N ARG A 105 11.08 -11.80 1.57
CA ARG A 105 10.32 -12.84 0.87
C ARG A 105 9.31 -12.25 -0.11
N MET A 106 8.64 -11.15 0.25
CA MET A 106 7.72 -10.45 -0.67
C MET A 106 8.50 -9.89 -1.87
N VAL A 107 9.67 -9.28 -1.66
CA VAL A 107 10.53 -8.80 -2.75
C VAL A 107 10.98 -9.95 -3.66
N ALA A 108 11.36 -11.10 -3.09
CA ALA A 108 11.74 -12.28 -3.87
C ALA A 108 10.59 -12.77 -4.78
N LEU A 109 9.34 -12.76 -4.27
CA LEU A 109 8.15 -13.08 -5.07
C LEU A 109 7.89 -12.06 -6.20
N ALA A 110 8.12 -10.76 -5.92
CA ALA A 110 8.01 -9.71 -6.92
C ALA A 110 9.08 -9.86 -8.02
N ARG A 111 10.34 -10.15 -7.64
CA ARG A 111 11.42 -10.50 -8.59
C ARG A 111 11.06 -11.74 -9.43
N GLY A 112 10.33 -12.69 -8.85
CA GLY A 112 9.77 -13.85 -9.55
C GLY A 112 8.61 -13.53 -10.49
N GLY A 113 8.24 -12.25 -10.65
CA GLY A 113 7.22 -11.76 -11.57
C GLY A 113 5.80 -11.72 -10.99
N CYS A 114 5.64 -11.68 -9.67
CA CYS A 114 4.35 -11.40 -9.05
C CYS A 114 4.10 -9.88 -9.03
N ASP A 115 2.92 -9.47 -9.46
CA ASP A 115 2.53 -8.06 -9.51
C ASP A 115 1.94 -7.57 -8.17
N ILE A 116 1.30 -8.47 -7.43
CA ILE A 116 0.76 -8.18 -6.10
C ILE A 116 1.14 -9.31 -5.15
N ILE A 117 1.64 -8.96 -3.98
CA ILE A 117 1.91 -9.91 -2.90
C ILE A 117 1.11 -9.49 -1.67
N CYS A 118 0.19 -10.37 -1.26
CA CYS A 118 -0.71 -10.15 -0.14
C CYS A 118 -0.09 -10.69 1.15
N ALA A 119 -0.14 -9.91 2.22
CA ALA A 119 0.10 -10.41 3.57
C ALA A 119 -1.18 -11.08 4.08
N SER A 120 -1.12 -12.39 4.31
CA SER A 120 -2.29 -13.20 4.65
C SER A 120 -2.25 -13.70 6.09
N ARG A 121 -3.34 -13.45 6.82
CA ARG A 121 -3.60 -13.97 8.16
C ARG A 121 -4.23 -15.37 8.13
N PHE A 122 -4.67 -15.83 6.96
CA PHE A 122 -5.51 -17.02 6.82
C PHE A 122 -4.86 -18.16 6.06
N MET A 123 -3.68 -17.93 5.46
CA MET A 123 -2.87 -19.01 4.90
C MET A 123 -2.10 -19.78 6.02
N PRO A 124 -1.58 -20.98 5.74
CA PRO A 124 -0.73 -21.70 6.70
C PRO A 124 0.44 -20.84 7.18
N GLY A 125 0.61 -20.74 8.50
CA GLY A 125 1.60 -19.88 9.15
C GLY A 125 1.12 -18.44 9.41
N GLY A 126 -0.05 -18.04 8.91
CA GLY A 126 -0.68 -16.77 9.26
C GLY A 126 -1.52 -16.86 10.53
N ALA A 127 -1.69 -15.74 11.23
CA ALA A 127 -2.48 -15.66 12.47
C ALA A 127 -3.21 -14.34 12.64
N MET A 128 -4.31 -14.38 13.41
CA MET A 128 -5.04 -13.20 13.86
C MET A 128 -5.30 -13.36 15.37
N ILE A 129 -4.57 -12.59 16.18
CA ILE A 129 -4.52 -12.71 17.64
C ILE A 129 -5.30 -11.56 18.28
N GLY A 130 -6.13 -11.89 19.28
CA GLY A 130 -6.89 -10.91 20.07
C GLY A 130 -8.12 -10.32 19.38
N CYS A 131 -8.45 -10.72 18.16
CA CYS A 131 -9.60 -10.18 17.43
C CYS A 131 -10.92 -10.62 18.05
N PRO A 132 -11.90 -9.71 18.28
CA PRO A 132 -13.25 -10.08 18.69
C PRO A 132 -13.86 -11.13 17.75
N TRP A 133 -14.46 -12.16 18.32
CA TRP A 133 -14.91 -13.33 17.56
C TRP A 133 -15.86 -12.99 16.40
N LEU A 134 -16.79 -12.06 16.60
CA LEU A 134 -17.75 -11.64 15.56
C LEU A 134 -17.03 -10.96 14.39
N LYS A 135 -16.09 -10.04 14.68
CA LYS A 135 -15.24 -9.39 13.67
C LYS A 135 -14.40 -10.44 12.93
N ALA A 136 -13.83 -11.40 13.66
CA ALA A 136 -13.05 -12.48 13.08
C ALA A 136 -13.90 -13.36 12.14
N ALA A 137 -15.11 -13.74 12.56
CA ALA A 137 -16.02 -14.54 11.76
C ALA A 137 -16.44 -13.81 10.47
N LEU A 138 -16.83 -12.53 10.56
CA LEU A 138 -17.20 -11.72 9.39
C LEU A 138 -16.05 -11.59 8.38
N VAL A 139 -14.84 -11.26 8.87
CA VAL A 139 -13.67 -11.11 8.01
C VAL A 139 -13.30 -12.45 7.36
N ARG A 140 -13.32 -13.56 8.11
CA ARG A 140 -13.05 -14.91 7.56
C ARG A 140 -14.07 -15.32 6.52
N SER A 141 -15.38 -15.10 6.77
CA SER A 141 -16.45 -15.44 5.83
C SER A 141 -16.33 -14.65 4.52
N ALA A 142 -16.04 -13.33 4.61
CA ALA A 142 -15.83 -12.51 3.43
C ALA A 142 -14.62 -12.98 2.61
N ASN A 143 -13.50 -13.30 3.27
CA ASN A 143 -12.32 -13.80 2.58
C ASN A 143 -12.52 -15.21 2.02
N PHE A 144 -13.21 -16.08 2.74
CA PHE A 144 -13.57 -17.41 2.26
C PHE A 144 -14.36 -17.34 0.93
N THR A 145 -15.36 -16.47 0.86
CA THR A 145 -16.15 -16.32 -0.37
C THR A 145 -15.37 -15.66 -1.50
N LEU A 146 -14.49 -14.69 -1.20
CA LEU A 146 -13.60 -14.11 -2.21
C LEU A 146 -12.61 -15.14 -2.76
N HIS A 147 -12.04 -15.99 -1.91
CA HIS A 147 -11.08 -17.00 -2.32
C HIS A 147 -11.76 -18.17 -3.06
N HIS A 148 -12.72 -18.84 -2.42
CA HIS A 148 -13.28 -20.09 -2.94
C HIS A 148 -14.36 -19.85 -4.00
N VAL A 149 -15.19 -18.79 -3.87
CA VAL A 149 -16.30 -18.53 -4.77
C VAL A 149 -15.92 -17.54 -5.87
N ALA A 150 -15.34 -16.37 -5.53
CA ALA A 150 -14.87 -15.42 -6.52
C ALA A 150 -13.48 -15.79 -7.11
N ARG A 151 -12.84 -16.86 -6.63
CA ARG A 151 -11.57 -17.42 -7.12
C ARG A 151 -10.41 -16.43 -7.13
N LEU A 152 -10.38 -15.52 -6.14
CA LEU A 152 -9.20 -14.69 -5.94
C LEU A 152 -8.02 -15.57 -5.48
N PRO A 153 -6.81 -15.42 -6.05
CA PRO A 153 -5.66 -16.23 -5.70
C PRO A 153 -4.97 -15.73 -4.41
N THR A 154 -5.74 -15.41 -3.39
CA THR A 154 -5.29 -15.06 -2.04
C THR A 154 -6.35 -15.46 -1.02
N THR A 155 -5.93 -15.91 0.14
CA THR A 155 -6.81 -16.23 1.27
C THR A 155 -7.16 -15.01 2.12
N ASP A 156 -6.49 -13.85 1.91
CA ASP A 156 -6.74 -12.60 2.63
C ASP A 156 -6.76 -11.37 1.72
N ALA A 157 -7.89 -11.15 1.08
CA ALA A 157 -8.11 -9.97 0.26
C ALA A 157 -8.38 -8.68 1.07
N SER A 158 -8.67 -8.81 2.37
CA SER A 158 -9.06 -7.70 3.22
C SER A 158 -7.90 -7.00 3.93
N ASN A 159 -6.72 -7.60 3.95
CA ASN A 159 -5.55 -7.01 4.58
C ASN A 159 -4.99 -5.88 3.69
N GLY A 160 -4.76 -4.71 4.30
CA GLY A 160 -4.13 -3.56 3.63
C GLY A 160 -2.61 -3.70 3.48
N PHE A 161 -1.96 -4.48 4.32
CA PHE A 161 -0.53 -4.78 4.20
C PHE A 161 -0.29 -5.57 2.91
N ARG A 162 0.28 -4.89 1.91
CA ARG A 162 0.40 -5.44 0.55
C ARG A 162 1.54 -4.79 -0.21
N MET A 163 2.27 -5.62 -0.97
CA MET A 163 3.29 -5.17 -1.90
C MET A 163 2.74 -5.17 -3.33
N PHE A 164 3.15 -4.18 -4.09
CA PHE A 164 2.77 -3.96 -5.48
C PHE A 164 4.02 -3.84 -6.33
N SER A 165 4.02 -4.41 -7.53
CA SER A 165 5.01 -4.10 -8.54
C SER A 165 4.87 -2.66 -9.03
N ARG A 166 5.94 -2.07 -9.55
CA ARG A 166 5.89 -0.77 -10.22
C ARG A 166 4.81 -0.73 -11.30
N ARG A 167 4.70 -1.83 -12.08
CA ARG A 167 3.65 -1.99 -13.09
C ARG A 167 2.24 -1.84 -12.51
N ALA A 168 1.99 -2.39 -11.33
CA ALA A 168 0.67 -2.29 -10.71
C ALA A 168 0.34 -0.86 -10.26
N ILE A 169 1.33 -0.17 -9.69
CA ILE A 169 1.16 1.23 -9.24
C ILE A 169 1.01 2.19 -10.41
N ASP A 170 1.79 2.02 -11.48
CA ASP A 170 1.78 2.94 -12.63
C ASP A 170 0.66 2.62 -13.62
N GLY A 171 0.27 1.36 -13.74
CA GLY A 171 -0.68 0.92 -14.77
C GLY A 171 -2.15 1.00 -14.35
N ILE A 172 -2.48 0.70 -13.09
CA ILE A 172 -3.89 0.64 -12.66
C ILE A 172 -4.34 1.97 -12.08
N ALA A 173 -5.43 2.53 -12.61
CA ALA A 173 -6.07 3.70 -12.02
C ALA A 173 -6.83 3.32 -10.76
N VAL A 174 -6.58 4.05 -9.65
CA VAL A 174 -7.30 3.91 -8.38
C VAL A 174 -8.53 4.81 -8.41
N GLU A 175 -9.73 4.22 -8.34
CA GLU A 175 -11.02 4.91 -8.36
C GLU A 175 -11.60 5.10 -6.96
N SER A 176 -11.22 4.27 -6.00
CA SER A 176 -11.64 4.40 -4.61
C SER A 176 -11.07 5.68 -3.99
N ARG A 177 -11.78 6.21 -2.99
CA ARG A 177 -11.41 7.47 -2.31
C ARG A 177 -11.47 7.37 -0.80
N GLN A 178 -11.66 6.16 -0.25
CA GLN A 178 -11.92 5.98 1.18
C GLN A 178 -11.10 4.84 1.78
N GLY A 179 -10.52 5.08 2.95
CA GLY A 179 -9.87 4.07 3.76
C GLY A 179 -8.84 3.24 2.99
N PHE A 180 -8.85 1.94 3.22
CA PHE A 180 -7.98 0.99 2.53
C PHE A 180 -8.61 0.36 1.28
N CYS A 181 -9.69 0.94 0.74
CA CYS A 181 -10.39 0.38 -0.42
C CYS A 181 -9.50 0.27 -1.67
N TYR A 182 -8.49 1.15 -1.83
CA TYR A 182 -7.51 1.05 -2.91
C TYR A 182 -6.81 -0.33 -2.93
N SER A 183 -6.62 -0.93 -1.76
CA SER A 183 -5.88 -2.20 -1.64
C SER A 183 -6.66 -3.37 -2.26
N ILE A 184 -7.94 -3.52 -1.91
CA ILE A 184 -8.79 -4.54 -2.54
C ILE A 184 -9.09 -4.19 -4.00
N GLU A 185 -9.23 -2.91 -4.34
CA GLU A 185 -9.42 -2.45 -5.72
C GLU A 185 -8.27 -2.88 -6.63
N LEU A 186 -7.02 -2.55 -6.27
CA LEU A 186 -5.85 -2.93 -7.04
C LEU A 186 -5.75 -4.46 -7.18
N LEU A 187 -6.04 -5.19 -6.11
CA LEU A 187 -6.05 -6.65 -6.11
C LEU A 187 -7.05 -7.24 -7.12
N VAL A 188 -8.32 -6.82 -7.07
CA VAL A 188 -9.35 -7.40 -7.95
C VAL A 188 -9.20 -6.94 -9.40
N LYS A 189 -8.65 -5.75 -9.64
CA LYS A 189 -8.29 -5.26 -10.97
C LYS A 189 -7.11 -6.06 -11.56
N ALA A 190 -6.05 -6.28 -10.79
CA ALA A 190 -4.93 -7.13 -11.20
C ALA A 190 -5.38 -8.57 -11.49
N HIS A 191 -6.26 -9.13 -10.64
CA HIS A 191 -6.85 -10.45 -10.89
C HIS A 191 -7.61 -10.48 -12.22
N ARG A 192 -8.45 -9.48 -12.53
CA ARG A 192 -9.15 -9.38 -13.81
C ARG A 192 -8.23 -9.23 -15.01
N LEU A 193 -7.07 -8.58 -14.83
CA LEU A 193 -6.03 -8.46 -15.84
C LEU A 193 -5.24 -9.77 -16.04
N GLY A 194 -5.46 -10.79 -15.21
CA GLY A 194 -4.70 -12.04 -15.24
C GLY A 194 -3.26 -11.90 -14.72
N TRP A 195 -2.99 -10.86 -13.91
CA TRP A 195 -1.66 -10.62 -13.35
C TRP A 195 -1.38 -11.59 -12.20
N ARG A 196 -0.09 -11.85 -11.98
CA ARG A 196 0.35 -12.81 -10.96
C ARG A 196 0.22 -12.23 -9.57
N ILE A 197 -0.50 -12.96 -8.71
CA ILE A 197 -0.73 -12.61 -7.31
C ILE A 197 -0.18 -13.75 -6.45
N ALA A 198 0.54 -13.40 -5.38
CA ALA A 198 1.05 -14.34 -4.39
C ALA A 198 0.67 -13.89 -2.98
N GLU A 199 0.93 -14.73 -1.99
CA GLU A 199 0.73 -14.37 -0.58
C GLU A 199 1.85 -14.87 0.31
N VAL A 200 2.05 -14.18 1.44
CA VAL A 200 2.96 -14.56 2.52
C VAL A 200 2.22 -14.57 3.85
N PRO A 201 2.58 -15.47 4.80
CA PRO A 201 1.92 -15.51 6.10
C PRO A 201 2.33 -14.31 6.96
N VAL A 202 1.37 -13.75 7.68
CA VAL A 202 1.61 -12.68 8.67
C VAL A 202 0.78 -12.91 9.92
N THR A 203 1.29 -12.42 11.04
CA THR A 203 0.58 -12.39 12.31
C THR A 203 0.02 -10.99 12.55
N TRP A 204 -1.29 -10.88 12.63
CA TRP A 204 -1.96 -9.65 13.01
C TRP A 204 -2.36 -9.72 14.48
N ILE A 205 -2.01 -8.69 15.24
CA ILE A 205 -2.29 -8.58 16.67
C ILE A 205 -3.24 -7.40 16.86
N GLU A 206 -4.40 -7.61 17.52
CA GLU A 206 -5.30 -6.49 17.84
C GLU A 206 -4.59 -5.51 18.77
N ARG A 207 -4.71 -4.21 18.48
CA ARG A 207 -4.14 -3.14 19.31
C ARG A 207 -4.71 -3.22 20.73
N GLN A 208 -3.83 -3.29 21.72
CA GLN A 208 -4.21 -3.30 23.15
C GLN A 208 -4.52 -1.90 23.68
N SER A 209 -4.09 -0.85 22.99
CA SER A 209 -4.28 0.54 23.38
C SER A 209 -4.55 1.44 22.17
N GLY A 210 -5.47 2.38 22.35
CA GLY A 210 -5.89 3.34 21.31
C GLY A 210 -7.24 2.99 20.70
N GLU A 211 -7.98 4.02 20.27
CA GLU A 211 -9.25 3.81 19.56
C GLU A 211 -9.00 3.22 18.16
N SER A 212 -9.65 2.12 17.87
CA SER A 212 -9.69 1.61 16.48
C SER A 212 -10.44 2.60 15.59
N ARG A 213 -9.70 3.34 14.76
CA ARG A 213 -10.28 4.30 13.80
C ARG A 213 -10.86 3.65 12.56
N PHE A 214 -10.89 2.32 12.54
CA PHE A 214 -11.44 1.54 11.45
C PHE A 214 -12.96 1.63 11.46
N ARG A 215 -13.52 2.62 10.76
CA ARG A 215 -14.97 2.86 10.63
C ARG A 215 -15.57 1.91 9.59
N VAL A 216 -15.69 0.62 9.94
CA VAL A 216 -16.14 -0.46 9.04
C VAL A 216 -17.45 -0.09 8.34
N LEU A 217 -18.46 0.35 9.09
CA LEU A 217 -19.78 0.67 8.55
C LEU A 217 -19.74 1.82 7.53
N LYS A 218 -18.89 2.83 7.75
CA LYS A 218 -18.76 3.98 6.84
C LYS A 218 -18.14 3.56 5.51
N TRP A 219 -17.20 2.61 5.52
CA TRP A 219 -16.47 2.20 4.32
C TRP A 219 -17.06 0.96 3.65
N LEU A 220 -17.99 0.29 4.32
CA LEU A 220 -18.60 -0.94 3.83
C LEU A 220 -19.17 -0.84 2.40
N PRO A 221 -19.92 0.23 2.00
CA PRO A 221 -20.41 0.33 0.62
C PRO A 221 -19.29 0.36 -0.42
N ALA A 222 -18.17 1.05 -0.10
CA ALA A 222 -17.01 1.11 -1.00
C ALA A 222 -16.31 -0.26 -1.12
N TYR A 223 -16.21 -1.01 -0.02
CA TYR A 223 -15.70 -2.38 -0.06
C TYR A 223 -16.62 -3.33 -0.83
N LEU A 224 -17.94 -3.22 -0.65
CA LEU A 224 -18.93 -4.06 -1.36
C LEU A 224 -18.88 -3.85 -2.87
N ARG A 225 -18.57 -2.65 -3.35
CA ARG A 225 -18.33 -2.40 -4.79
C ARG A 225 -17.23 -3.32 -5.33
N TRP A 226 -16.07 -3.37 -4.64
CA TRP A 226 -14.92 -4.17 -5.09
C TRP A 226 -15.11 -5.66 -4.83
N TYR A 227 -15.85 -6.00 -3.78
CA TYR A 227 -16.31 -7.35 -3.53
C TYR A 227 -17.15 -7.86 -4.72
N GLY A 228 -18.19 -7.13 -5.10
CA GLY A 228 -19.01 -7.43 -6.28
C GLY A 228 -18.21 -7.47 -7.59
N TYR A 229 -17.17 -6.61 -7.71
CA TYR A 229 -16.28 -6.60 -8.86
C TYR A 229 -15.50 -7.93 -9.00
N ALA A 230 -15.03 -8.51 -7.89
CA ALA A 230 -14.39 -9.83 -7.90
C ALA A 230 -15.33 -10.91 -8.42
N PHE A 231 -16.56 -10.97 -7.90
CA PHE A 231 -17.58 -11.91 -8.37
C PHE A 231 -17.94 -11.71 -9.84
N ALA A 232 -18.08 -10.45 -10.28
CA ALA A 232 -18.35 -10.15 -11.70
C ALA A 232 -17.22 -10.62 -12.62
N THR A 233 -15.98 -10.63 -12.14
CA THR A 233 -14.85 -11.16 -12.90
C THR A 233 -15.04 -12.65 -13.17
N THR A 234 -15.40 -13.42 -12.16
CA THR A 234 -15.53 -14.87 -12.24
C THR A 234 -16.83 -15.30 -12.93
N PHE A 235 -17.98 -14.78 -12.49
CA PHE A 235 -19.29 -15.26 -12.95
C PHE A 235 -19.79 -14.59 -14.23
N LEU A 236 -19.51 -13.29 -14.40
CA LEU A 236 -19.89 -12.57 -15.63
C LEU A 236 -18.76 -12.56 -16.66
N ARG A 237 -17.65 -13.25 -16.38
CA ARG A 237 -16.47 -13.33 -17.27
C ARG A 237 -16.07 -11.96 -17.82
N ARG A 238 -16.10 -10.92 -16.98
CA ARG A 238 -15.76 -9.55 -17.39
C ARG A 238 -14.32 -9.50 -17.95
N PRO A 239 -14.13 -9.00 -19.16
CA PRO A 239 -12.82 -9.03 -19.82
C PRO A 239 -11.84 -8.00 -19.22
N PRO A 240 -10.52 -8.21 -19.37
CA PRO A 240 -9.47 -7.28 -18.90
C PRO A 240 -9.66 -5.84 -19.39
N ARG A 241 -10.16 -5.61 -20.61
CA ARG A 241 -10.44 -4.28 -21.15
C ARG A 241 -11.43 -3.43 -20.35
N THR A 242 -12.14 -4.02 -19.37
CA THR A 242 -13.02 -3.28 -18.45
C THR A 242 -12.30 -2.73 -17.23
N VAL A 243 -10.99 -2.94 -17.10
CA VAL A 243 -10.17 -2.36 -16.05
C VAL A 243 -9.76 -0.95 -16.48
N THR A 244 -10.00 0.04 -15.61
CA THR A 244 -9.52 1.40 -15.81
C THR A 244 -8.02 1.44 -15.57
N LEU A 245 -7.26 1.71 -16.62
CA LEU A 245 -5.82 1.93 -16.57
C LEU A 245 -5.55 3.44 -16.44
N LYS A 246 -4.36 3.78 -15.94
CA LYS A 246 -3.87 5.15 -16.00
C LYS A 246 -3.51 5.48 -17.44
N ASP A 247 -3.82 6.70 -17.87
CA ASP A 247 -3.34 7.19 -19.16
C ASP A 247 -1.82 7.28 -19.11
N THR A 248 -1.15 6.56 -19.99
CA THR A 248 0.28 6.70 -20.21
C THR A 248 0.52 7.96 -21.07
N ALA A 249 0.15 9.13 -20.53
CA ALA A 249 0.54 10.38 -21.16
C ALA A 249 2.05 10.49 -21.08
N SER A 250 2.69 10.55 -22.23
CA SER A 250 4.11 10.86 -22.41
C SER A 250 4.51 12.03 -21.53
N PRO A 251 5.74 12.05 -20.97
CA PRO A 251 6.21 13.19 -20.22
C PRO A 251 6.12 14.43 -21.10
N VAL A 252 5.34 15.41 -20.67
CA VAL A 252 5.27 16.72 -21.33
C VAL A 252 6.67 17.32 -21.25
N HIS A 253 7.40 17.23 -22.35
CA HIS A 253 8.56 18.08 -22.59
C HIS A 253 8.03 19.50 -22.69
N SER A 254 8.09 20.24 -21.59
CA SER A 254 7.98 21.70 -21.63
C SER A 254 9.17 22.25 -22.42
N ARG A 255 9.00 22.34 -23.74
CA ARG A 255 9.86 23.19 -24.56
C ARG A 255 9.61 24.61 -24.11
N GLY A 256 10.54 25.16 -23.32
CA GLY A 256 10.63 26.58 -23.10
C GLY A 256 10.76 27.27 -24.45
N SER A 257 9.73 27.98 -24.84
CA SER A 257 9.76 28.94 -25.91
C SER A 257 10.61 30.13 -25.47
N GLY A 258 11.90 30.01 -25.62
CA GLY A 258 12.81 31.16 -25.62
C GLY A 258 12.52 31.98 -26.87
N ASN A 259 11.87 33.12 -26.71
CA ASN A 259 11.72 34.12 -27.73
C ASN A 259 13.06 34.85 -27.87
N PRO A 260 13.72 34.88 -29.05
CA PRO A 260 14.89 35.69 -29.23
C PRO A 260 14.49 37.15 -29.41
N GLU A 261 14.90 37.99 -28.47
CA GLU A 261 14.82 39.47 -28.63
C GLU A 261 15.62 39.89 -29.86
N ARG A 262 14.99 40.68 -30.73
CA ARG A 262 15.65 41.39 -31.82
C ARG A 262 16.41 42.57 -31.27
N PRO A 263 17.64 42.84 -31.66
CA PRO A 263 18.31 44.06 -31.32
C PRO A 263 17.74 45.21 -32.16
N THR A 264 17.28 46.26 -31.51
CA THR A 264 16.99 47.57 -32.12
C THR A 264 18.33 48.25 -32.37
N GLY A 265 18.69 48.43 -33.62
CA GLY A 265 19.80 49.28 -34.03
C GLY A 265 19.28 50.72 -34.16
N ASP A 266 19.98 51.64 -33.48
CA ASP A 266 19.89 53.07 -33.69
C ASP A 266 20.65 53.47 -34.99
N SER A 267 20.02 54.39 -35.72
CA SER A 267 20.65 55.38 -36.55
C SER A 267 19.78 56.59 -36.60
#